data_60ccebf49af79a443db98bf09b2b853c
#
_entry.id   60ccebf49af79a443db98bf09b2b853c
#
_cell.length_a   1.000
_cell.length_b   1.000
_cell.length_c   1.000
_cell.angle_alpha   90.00
_cell.angle_beta   90.00
_cell.angle_gamma   90.00
#
_symmetry.space_group_name_H-M   'P 1'
#
loop_
_entity.id
_entity.type
_entity.pdbx_description
1 polymer ?
#
loop_
_entity_poly.entity_id
_entity_poly.type
_entity_poly.pdbx_seq_one_letter_code
_entity_poly.pdbx_strand_id
1 'polypeptide(L)'
;MRTKLFYSLLFSVTALVAMPVLAQEENGFKKISVEEDFTDNGFQWFRDAQLLASGNKEKSNAMTIGWGGIGTLWGKPAMTVYVAEERYTKQFMDASEYFTVMTFGVENSKVLTYMGHKSGRDGDKAAALGLHTAYTPNGAPYYTEAEMVIECRIMYAAPFDSKDFKGDVPRVRYKDSPAGIHTMYIGEVTNAWKKL
;
A
#
# COMPACT_ATOMS: atom_id res chain seq x y z
N MET A 1 -8.72 -45.04 -64.37
CA MET A 1 -8.57 -45.28 -62.89
C MET A 1 -7.86 -44.07 -62.32
N ARG A 2 -8.58 -43.25 -61.48
CA ARG A 2 -8.01 -42.08 -60.80
C ARG A 2 -8.07 -42.40 -59.29
N THR A 3 -6.89 -42.61 -58.73
CA THR A 3 -6.68 -42.86 -57.31
C THR A 3 -6.79 -41.53 -56.53
N LYS A 4 -7.79 -41.43 -55.66
CA LYS A 4 -7.91 -40.26 -54.73
C LYS A 4 -7.11 -40.56 -53.47
N LEU A 5 -6.08 -39.72 -53.24
CA LEU A 5 -5.32 -39.72 -51.99
C LEU A 5 -6.11 -38.90 -50.96
N PHE A 6 -6.50 -39.54 -49.84
CA PHE A 6 -7.05 -38.84 -48.66
C PHE A 6 -5.89 -38.43 -47.73
N TYR A 7 -5.68 -37.14 -47.59
CA TYR A 7 -4.82 -36.61 -46.52
C TYR A 7 -5.66 -36.45 -45.23
N SER A 8 -5.35 -37.26 -44.26
CA SER A 8 -5.88 -37.13 -42.90
C SER A 8 -5.05 -36.06 -42.16
N LEU A 9 -5.70 -34.93 -41.87
CA LEU A 9 -5.11 -33.87 -41.00
C LEU A 9 -5.32 -34.25 -39.55
N LEU A 10 -4.29 -34.72 -38.86
CA LEU A 10 -4.30 -34.86 -37.40
C LEU A 10 -4.19 -33.47 -36.75
N PHE A 11 -5.28 -32.98 -36.17
CA PHE A 11 -5.23 -31.84 -35.28
C PHE A 11 -4.73 -32.30 -33.89
N SER A 12 -3.49 -31.98 -33.58
CA SER A 12 -2.96 -32.13 -32.23
C SER A 12 -3.50 -30.99 -31.35
N VAL A 13 -4.45 -31.28 -30.48
CA VAL A 13 -4.90 -30.36 -29.45
C VAL A 13 -3.88 -30.41 -28.31
N THR A 14 -2.96 -29.48 -28.28
CA THR A 14 -2.13 -29.24 -27.11
C THR A 14 -3.00 -28.60 -26.02
N ALA A 15 -3.41 -29.40 -25.06
CA ALA A 15 -4.03 -28.90 -23.83
C ALA A 15 -2.99 -28.07 -23.08
N LEU A 16 -3.17 -26.75 -23.04
CA LEU A 16 -2.42 -25.86 -22.18
C LEU A 16 -2.87 -26.15 -20.74
N VAL A 17 -2.13 -26.97 -20.04
CA VAL A 17 -2.30 -27.15 -18.58
C VAL A 17 -1.89 -25.84 -17.94
N ALA A 18 -2.87 -25.06 -17.49
CA ALA A 18 -2.61 -23.90 -16.63
C ALA A 18 -1.96 -24.42 -15.35
N MET A 19 -0.65 -24.26 -15.23
CA MET A 19 0.04 -24.50 -13.98
C MET A 19 -0.51 -23.49 -12.95
N PRO A 20 -0.87 -23.95 -11.73
CA PRO A 20 -1.21 -23.01 -10.67
C PRO A 20 -0.02 -22.07 -10.48
N VAL A 21 -0.25 -20.77 -10.56
CA VAL A 21 0.74 -19.76 -10.21
C VAL A 21 1.04 -19.99 -8.73
N LEU A 22 2.12 -20.71 -8.44
CA LEU A 22 2.64 -20.85 -7.09
C LEU A 22 2.83 -19.43 -6.54
N ALA A 23 2.25 -19.18 -5.38
CA ALA A 23 2.38 -17.91 -4.68
C ALA A 23 3.88 -17.58 -4.59
N GLN A 24 4.28 -16.46 -5.20
CA GLN A 24 5.67 -16.08 -5.27
C GLN A 24 6.10 -15.64 -3.88
N GLU A 25 6.86 -16.49 -3.19
CA GLU A 25 7.46 -16.19 -1.90
C GLU A 25 8.72 -15.36 -2.15
N GLU A 26 8.73 -14.14 -1.69
CA GLU A 26 9.89 -13.26 -1.74
C GLU A 26 10.10 -12.64 -0.36
N ASN A 27 11.34 -12.68 0.14
CA ASN A 27 11.71 -12.13 1.47
C ASN A 27 10.86 -12.66 2.65
N GLY A 28 10.37 -13.91 2.58
CA GLY A 28 9.54 -14.52 3.64
C GLY A 28 8.08 -14.04 3.61
N PHE A 29 7.62 -13.47 2.51
CA PHE A 29 6.23 -13.06 2.30
C PHE A 29 5.52 -13.99 1.31
N LYS A 30 4.25 -14.26 1.60
CA LYS A 30 3.31 -14.93 0.71
C LYS A 30 2.37 -13.89 0.11
N LYS A 31 2.17 -13.93 -1.21
CA LYS A 31 1.15 -13.11 -1.86
C LYS A 31 -0.25 -13.54 -1.42
N ILE A 32 -1.11 -12.57 -1.13
CA ILE A 32 -2.49 -12.76 -0.69
C ILE A 32 -3.47 -11.98 -1.57
N SER A 33 -4.74 -12.37 -1.54
CA SER A 33 -5.85 -11.58 -2.07
C SER A 33 -6.42 -10.69 -0.97
N VAL A 34 -6.42 -9.37 -1.17
CA VAL A 34 -6.99 -8.45 -0.18
C VAL A 34 -8.50 -8.66 -0.03
N GLU A 35 -9.20 -9.01 -1.08
CA GLU A 35 -10.66 -9.22 -1.04
C GLU A 35 -11.06 -10.48 -0.30
N GLU A 36 -10.20 -11.52 -0.29
CA GLU A 36 -10.48 -12.82 0.32
C GLU A 36 -9.77 -13.02 1.66
N ASP A 37 -8.51 -12.57 1.75
CA ASP A 37 -7.62 -12.88 2.88
C ASP A 37 -7.56 -11.76 3.94
N PHE A 38 -8.05 -10.53 3.63
CA PHE A 38 -8.10 -9.45 4.61
C PHE A 38 -9.32 -9.63 5.50
N THR A 39 -9.12 -10.24 6.66
CA THR A 39 -10.18 -10.58 7.63
C THR A 39 -10.26 -9.60 8.79
N ASP A 40 -9.37 -8.62 8.85
CA ASP A 40 -9.30 -7.68 9.95
C ASP A 40 -10.48 -6.69 9.94
N ASN A 41 -10.88 -6.24 11.13
CA ASN A 41 -11.82 -5.16 11.24
C ASN A 41 -11.15 -3.85 10.78
N GLY A 42 -11.54 -3.34 9.61
CA GLY A 42 -10.92 -2.15 9.00
C GLY A 42 -10.94 -0.90 9.90
N PHE A 43 -11.95 -0.74 10.77
CA PHE A 43 -11.97 0.37 11.74
C PHE A 43 -10.89 0.20 12.81
N GLN A 44 -10.72 -1.00 13.35
CA GLN A 44 -9.70 -1.27 14.36
C GLN A 44 -8.32 -1.25 13.74
N TRP A 45 -8.16 -1.82 12.56
CA TRP A 45 -6.89 -1.87 11.84
C TRP A 45 -6.22 -0.49 11.70
N PHE A 46 -6.99 0.54 11.31
CA PHE A 46 -6.46 1.91 11.27
C PHE A 46 -6.25 2.53 12.65
N ARG A 47 -7.09 2.19 13.66
CA ARG A 47 -6.88 2.67 15.04
C ARG A 47 -5.60 2.13 15.67
N ASP A 48 -5.21 0.90 15.34
CA ASP A 48 -3.97 0.27 15.79
C ASP A 48 -2.73 0.89 15.13
N ALA A 49 -2.95 1.83 14.26
CA ALA A 49 -1.97 2.54 13.45
C ALA A 49 -1.23 1.63 12.44
N GLN A 50 -0.91 2.19 11.29
CA GLN A 50 -0.20 1.50 10.22
C GLN A 50 0.98 2.36 9.76
N LEU A 51 1.92 1.77 9.04
CA LEU A 51 3.04 2.49 8.46
C LEU A 51 2.81 2.71 6.97
N LEU A 52 2.74 3.97 6.56
CA LEU A 52 2.66 4.38 5.16
C LEU A 52 4.06 4.68 4.64
N ALA A 53 4.45 4.11 3.50
CA ALA A 53 5.70 4.45 2.83
C ALA A 53 5.48 4.79 1.35
N SER A 54 6.28 5.72 0.84
CA SER A 54 6.29 6.13 -0.57
C SER A 54 7.66 6.65 -0.97
N GLY A 55 7.91 6.70 -2.28
CA GLY A 55 9.17 7.06 -2.88
C GLY A 55 9.68 5.97 -3.83
N ASN A 56 10.97 5.95 -4.07
CA ASN A 56 11.64 5.01 -4.96
C ASN A 56 12.97 4.53 -4.37
N LYS A 57 13.77 3.79 -5.17
CA LYS A 57 15.07 3.25 -4.74
C LYS A 57 16.11 4.31 -4.40
N GLU A 58 15.98 5.52 -4.96
CA GLU A 58 16.91 6.60 -4.70
C GLU A 58 16.57 7.30 -3.37
N LYS A 59 15.28 7.54 -3.15
CA LYS A 59 14.81 8.22 -1.94
C LYS A 59 13.38 7.83 -1.60
N SER A 60 13.17 7.45 -0.36
CA SER A 60 11.86 7.09 0.17
C SER A 60 11.69 7.60 1.60
N ASN A 61 10.46 7.62 2.07
CA ASN A 61 10.16 7.91 3.46
C ASN A 61 8.92 7.16 3.91
N ALA A 62 8.85 6.88 5.20
CA ALA A 62 7.67 6.30 5.84
C ALA A 62 7.17 7.16 7.00
N MET A 63 5.89 7.04 7.32
CA MET A 63 5.26 7.68 8.46
C MET A 63 4.13 6.82 9.01
N THR A 64 3.85 6.95 10.28
CA THR A 64 2.69 6.31 10.89
C THR A 64 1.41 7.06 10.54
N ILE A 65 0.40 6.31 10.17
CA ILE A 65 -0.97 6.78 9.92
C ILE A 65 -1.94 6.04 10.85
N GLY A 66 -2.98 6.74 11.31
CA GLY A 66 -4.07 6.16 12.12
C GLY A 66 -5.45 6.45 11.52
N TRP A 67 -5.48 7.04 10.33
CA TRP A 67 -6.70 7.37 9.60
C TRP A 67 -6.65 6.79 8.20
N GLY A 68 -7.74 6.17 7.81
CA GLY A 68 -7.86 5.57 6.49
C GLY A 68 -9.15 4.78 6.34
N GLY A 69 -9.26 4.08 5.24
CA GLY A 69 -10.38 3.20 4.93
C GLY A 69 -10.00 2.18 3.87
N ILE A 70 -10.67 1.04 3.93
CA ILE A 70 -10.57 -0.03 2.93
C ILE A 70 -11.97 -0.24 2.37
N GLY A 71 -12.08 -0.37 1.08
CA GLY A 71 -13.36 -0.57 0.40
C GLY A 71 -13.19 -0.73 -1.10
N THR A 72 -14.15 -0.26 -1.86
CA THR A 72 -14.13 -0.31 -3.32
C THR A 72 -14.35 1.07 -3.92
N LEU A 73 -13.63 1.38 -4.99
CA LEU A 73 -13.85 2.56 -5.81
C LEU A 73 -13.67 2.21 -7.29
N TRP A 74 -14.62 2.62 -8.14
CA TRP A 74 -14.63 2.33 -9.57
C TRP A 74 -14.46 0.84 -9.91
N GLY A 75 -15.08 -0.03 -9.08
CA GLY A 75 -15.03 -1.47 -9.26
C GLY A 75 -13.68 -2.10 -8.93
N LYS A 76 -12.82 -1.40 -8.17
CA LYS A 76 -11.50 -1.86 -7.74
C LYS A 76 -11.41 -1.93 -6.23
N PRO A 77 -10.69 -2.89 -5.65
CA PRO A 77 -10.33 -2.83 -4.24
C PRO A 77 -9.48 -1.58 -4.01
N ALA A 78 -9.85 -0.79 -3.02
CA ALA A 78 -9.26 0.53 -2.80
C ALA A 78 -8.94 0.78 -1.34
N MET A 79 -7.85 1.50 -1.11
CA MET A 79 -7.44 2.01 0.18
C MET A 79 -7.36 3.53 0.16
N THR A 80 -7.96 4.16 1.17
CA THR A 80 -7.87 5.60 1.38
C THR A 80 -6.93 5.90 2.52
N VAL A 81 -6.00 6.83 2.32
CA VAL A 81 -5.07 7.31 3.36
C VAL A 81 -5.03 8.84 3.36
N TYR A 82 -4.64 9.42 4.49
CA TYR A 82 -4.60 10.87 4.67
C TYR A 82 -3.21 11.30 5.13
N VAL A 83 -2.60 12.23 4.38
CA VAL A 83 -1.26 12.76 4.70
C VAL A 83 -1.35 14.28 4.85
N ALA A 84 -0.97 14.79 6.01
CA ALA A 84 -0.98 16.22 6.27
C ALA A 84 0.13 16.93 5.48
N GLU A 85 -0.12 18.17 5.10
CA GLU A 85 0.72 18.98 4.20
C GLU A 85 2.17 19.08 4.66
N GLU A 86 2.40 19.31 5.96
CA GLU A 86 3.76 19.48 6.51
C GLU A 86 4.51 18.17 6.76
N ARG A 87 3.87 17.00 6.54
CA ARG A 87 4.56 15.72 6.69
C ARG A 87 5.58 15.51 5.57
N TYR A 88 6.79 15.13 5.97
CA TYR A 88 7.88 14.87 5.00
C TYR A 88 7.50 13.81 3.94
N THR A 89 6.67 12.83 4.31
CA THR A 89 6.16 11.80 3.39
C THR A 89 5.28 12.38 2.27
N LYS A 90 4.67 13.56 2.49
CA LYS A 90 3.77 14.21 1.51
C LYS A 90 4.43 14.39 0.14
N GLN A 91 5.66 14.91 0.10
CA GLN A 91 6.38 15.11 -1.16
C GLN A 91 6.63 13.80 -1.94
N PHE A 92 6.81 12.68 -1.21
CA PHE A 92 6.98 11.36 -1.84
C PHE A 92 5.67 10.84 -2.39
N MET A 93 4.57 11.03 -1.65
CA MET A 93 3.23 10.67 -2.12
C MET A 93 2.85 11.44 -3.39
N ASP A 94 3.19 12.74 -3.46
CA ASP A 94 2.88 13.58 -4.62
C ASP A 94 3.74 13.24 -5.85
N ALA A 95 4.95 12.72 -5.63
CA ALA A 95 5.92 12.41 -6.69
C ALA A 95 5.87 10.94 -7.16
N SER A 96 5.13 10.08 -6.47
CA SER A 96 5.09 8.63 -6.74
C SER A 96 3.75 8.20 -7.31
N GLU A 97 3.78 7.18 -8.16
CA GLU A 97 2.56 6.52 -8.63
C GLU A 97 2.05 5.49 -7.60
N TYR A 98 2.95 4.93 -6.79
CA TYR A 98 2.65 3.86 -5.84
C TYR A 98 3.04 4.24 -4.41
N PHE A 99 2.30 3.68 -3.46
CA PHE A 99 2.65 3.68 -2.04
C PHE A 99 2.38 2.31 -1.43
N THR A 100 2.95 2.06 -0.26
CA THR A 100 2.63 0.88 0.54
C THR A 100 2.04 1.27 1.88
N VAL A 101 1.16 0.41 2.40
CA VAL A 101 0.73 0.44 3.80
C VAL A 101 1.12 -0.89 4.43
N MET A 102 1.76 -0.82 5.59
CA MET A 102 2.35 -1.97 6.27
C MET A 102 1.81 -2.10 7.69
N THR A 103 1.49 -3.33 8.07
CA THR A 103 1.16 -3.69 9.45
C THR A 103 2.42 -4.11 10.20
N PHE A 104 2.57 -3.60 11.41
CA PHE A 104 3.54 -4.05 12.39
C PHE A 104 2.77 -4.50 13.64
N GLY A 105 3.03 -5.70 14.15
CA GLY A 105 2.35 -6.23 15.32
C GLY A 105 2.54 -5.38 16.58
N VAL A 106 1.75 -5.66 17.58
CA VAL A 106 1.75 -4.90 18.84
C VAL A 106 3.12 -4.87 19.54
N GLU A 107 3.93 -5.93 19.36
CA GLU A 107 5.31 -6.00 19.85
C GLU A 107 6.22 -4.95 19.17
N ASN A 108 5.86 -4.50 18.00
CA ASN A 108 6.59 -3.50 17.21
C ASN A 108 6.02 -2.08 17.36
N SER A 109 5.21 -1.82 18.39
CA SER A 109 4.62 -0.51 18.66
C SER A 109 5.65 0.63 18.76
N LYS A 110 6.89 0.32 19.14
CA LYS A 110 8.02 1.26 19.12
C LYS A 110 8.35 1.78 17.72
N VAL A 111 8.24 0.91 16.70
CA VAL A 111 8.45 1.29 15.28
C VAL A 111 7.41 2.35 14.89
N LEU A 112 6.13 2.06 15.12
CA LEU A 112 5.04 2.99 14.78
C LEU A 112 5.17 4.31 15.54
N THR A 113 5.50 4.27 16.84
CA THR A 113 5.71 5.46 17.65
C THR A 113 6.85 6.31 17.08
N TYR A 114 8.01 5.73 16.82
CA TYR A 114 9.19 6.44 16.31
C TYR A 114 8.91 7.03 14.92
N MET A 115 8.36 6.24 13.99
CA MET A 115 8.03 6.65 12.63
C MET A 115 7.00 7.78 12.57
N GLY A 116 6.10 7.84 13.55
CA GLY A 116 5.08 8.90 13.65
C GLY A 116 5.60 10.22 14.24
N HIS A 117 6.58 10.16 15.15
CA HIS A 117 7.09 11.34 15.87
C HIS A 117 8.34 11.95 15.23
N LYS A 118 9.22 11.13 14.66
CA LYS A 118 10.46 11.62 14.04
C LYS A 118 10.24 12.00 12.58
N SER A 119 10.92 13.04 12.15
CA SER A 119 10.90 13.49 10.75
C SER A 119 12.01 12.78 9.96
N GLY A 120 11.70 12.37 8.73
CA GLY A 120 12.73 11.91 7.79
C GLY A 120 13.62 13.03 7.24
N ARG A 121 13.29 14.30 7.57
CA ARG A 121 14.21 15.45 7.31
C ARG A 121 15.42 15.43 8.22
N ASP A 122 15.29 14.83 9.40
CA ASP A 122 16.31 14.85 10.45
C ASP A 122 17.26 13.64 10.37
N GLY A 123 16.96 12.66 9.50
CA GLY A 123 17.78 11.47 9.31
C GLY A 123 17.00 10.25 8.83
N ASP A 124 17.73 9.17 8.57
CA ASP A 124 17.16 7.89 8.15
C ASP A 124 16.51 7.17 9.34
N LYS A 125 15.18 7.19 9.36
CA LYS A 125 14.38 6.56 10.42
C LYS A 125 14.42 5.03 10.35
N ALA A 126 14.53 4.47 9.16
CA ALA A 126 14.60 3.01 8.98
C ALA A 126 15.92 2.47 9.53
N ALA A 127 17.03 3.10 9.17
CA ALA A 127 18.34 2.75 9.71
C ALA A 127 18.41 2.91 11.24
N ALA A 128 17.81 3.96 11.81
CA ALA A 128 17.75 4.20 13.24
C ALA A 128 16.99 3.10 14.02
N LEU A 129 16.07 2.39 13.33
CA LEU A 129 15.27 1.29 13.89
C LEU A 129 15.78 -0.10 13.48
N GLY A 130 16.85 -0.18 12.68
CA GLY A 130 17.33 -1.44 12.12
C GLY A 130 16.38 -2.09 11.12
N LEU A 131 15.51 -1.32 10.46
CA LEU A 131 14.59 -1.84 9.45
C LEU A 131 15.30 -1.95 8.09
N HIS A 132 14.97 -3.00 7.35
CA HIS A 132 15.51 -3.26 6.03
C HIS A 132 14.50 -2.90 4.95
N THR A 133 14.86 -1.89 4.15
CA THR A 133 14.02 -1.44 3.04
C THR A 133 14.15 -2.40 1.86
N ALA A 134 13.00 -2.88 1.37
CA ALA A 134 12.86 -3.60 0.11
C ALA A 134 11.85 -2.86 -0.79
N TYR A 135 11.67 -3.33 -2.02
CA TYR A 135 10.81 -2.68 -3.00
C TYR A 135 9.90 -3.71 -3.65
N THR A 136 8.64 -3.33 -3.80
CA THR A 136 7.65 -4.11 -4.53
C THR A 136 8.02 -4.24 -6.02
N PRO A 137 7.39 -5.13 -6.78
CA PRO A 137 7.60 -5.21 -8.24
C PRO A 137 7.37 -3.89 -8.96
N ASN A 138 6.48 -3.01 -8.46
CA ASN A 138 6.24 -1.68 -9.01
C ASN A 138 7.15 -0.58 -8.42
N GLY A 139 8.11 -0.96 -7.58
CA GLY A 139 9.14 -0.06 -7.05
C GLY A 139 8.73 0.72 -5.81
N ALA A 140 7.58 0.46 -5.21
CA ALA A 140 7.18 1.08 -3.95
C ALA A 140 7.99 0.52 -2.76
N PRO A 141 8.45 1.36 -1.82
CA PRO A 141 9.24 0.92 -0.68
C PRO A 141 8.40 0.20 0.35
N TYR A 142 8.97 -0.84 0.99
CA TYR A 142 8.42 -1.48 2.18
C TYR A 142 9.54 -1.96 3.10
N TYR A 143 9.22 -2.39 4.32
CA TYR A 143 10.17 -2.96 5.26
C TYR A 143 9.94 -4.46 5.44
N THR A 144 11.02 -5.23 5.41
CA THR A 144 10.96 -6.70 5.50
C THR A 144 10.51 -7.20 6.87
N GLU A 145 10.51 -6.35 7.88
CA GLU A 145 10.02 -6.64 9.23
C GLU A 145 8.50 -6.52 9.38
N ALA A 146 7.81 -5.97 8.37
CA ALA A 146 6.35 -5.88 8.38
C ALA A 146 5.69 -7.27 8.38
N GLU A 147 4.51 -7.38 9.00
CA GLU A 147 3.70 -8.61 8.98
C GLU A 147 2.84 -8.71 7.72
N MET A 148 2.38 -7.56 7.25
CA MET A 148 1.61 -7.44 6.01
C MET A 148 2.05 -6.18 5.26
N VAL A 149 2.10 -6.29 3.94
CA VAL A 149 2.40 -5.20 3.02
C VAL A 149 1.27 -5.11 2.00
N ILE A 150 0.65 -3.97 1.87
CA ILE A 150 -0.37 -3.67 0.86
C ILE A 150 0.19 -2.58 -0.05
N GLU A 151 0.34 -2.88 -1.34
CA GLU A 151 0.75 -1.93 -2.35
C GLU A 151 -0.46 -1.32 -3.03
N CYS A 152 -0.45 -0.01 -3.17
CA CYS A 152 -1.53 0.74 -3.80
C CYS A 152 -1.00 1.63 -4.92
N ARG A 153 -1.70 1.65 -6.06
CA ARG A 153 -1.51 2.62 -7.13
C ARG A 153 -2.44 3.81 -6.91
N ILE A 154 -1.90 5.02 -6.84
CA ILE A 154 -2.70 6.22 -6.62
C ILE A 154 -3.66 6.43 -7.79
N MET A 155 -4.96 6.43 -7.51
CA MET A 155 -6.02 6.72 -8.46
C MET A 155 -6.56 8.14 -8.32
N TYR A 156 -6.46 8.71 -7.12
CA TYR A 156 -6.99 10.04 -6.82
C TYR A 156 -6.21 10.67 -5.67
N ALA A 157 -5.96 11.97 -5.77
CA ALA A 157 -5.36 12.76 -4.71
C ALA A 157 -6.00 14.16 -4.69
N ALA A 158 -6.48 14.58 -3.52
CA ALA A 158 -7.00 15.94 -3.33
C ALA A 158 -6.80 16.40 -1.88
N PRO A 159 -6.33 17.63 -1.65
CA PRO A 159 -6.36 18.24 -0.34
C PRO A 159 -7.80 18.45 0.12
N PHE A 160 -8.06 18.37 1.41
CA PHE A 160 -9.32 18.83 1.97
C PHE A 160 -9.44 20.35 1.79
N ASP A 161 -10.62 20.82 1.40
CA ASP A 161 -10.93 22.24 1.37
C ASP A 161 -11.74 22.60 2.63
N SER A 162 -11.28 23.56 3.39
CA SER A 162 -11.94 23.96 4.63
C SER A 162 -13.38 24.49 4.43
N LYS A 163 -13.68 25.02 3.25
CA LYS A 163 -15.05 25.45 2.88
C LYS A 163 -16.05 24.28 2.83
N ASP A 164 -15.54 23.08 2.57
CA ASP A 164 -16.36 21.87 2.43
C ASP A 164 -16.54 21.12 3.75
N PHE A 165 -15.90 21.57 4.84
CA PHE A 165 -16.04 20.97 6.15
C PHE A 165 -17.48 21.08 6.68
N LYS A 166 -18.04 19.94 7.08
CA LYS A 166 -19.38 19.85 7.67
C LYS A 166 -19.25 19.60 9.19
N GLY A 167 -19.95 20.40 9.97
CA GLY A 167 -19.89 20.31 11.43
C GLY A 167 -18.59 20.86 12.05
N ASP A 168 -18.44 20.66 13.35
CA ASP A 168 -17.36 21.29 14.14
C ASP A 168 -16.08 20.45 14.22
N VAL A 169 -16.21 19.12 14.14
CA VAL A 169 -15.07 18.22 14.30
C VAL A 169 -13.88 18.56 13.38
N PRO A 170 -14.06 18.66 12.04
CA PRO A 170 -12.94 19.01 11.18
C PRO A 170 -12.47 20.46 11.39
N ARG A 171 -13.37 21.41 11.68
CA ARG A 171 -13.00 22.80 11.92
C ARG A 171 -12.13 22.96 13.14
N VAL A 172 -12.49 22.31 14.25
CA VAL A 172 -11.68 22.31 15.49
C VAL A 172 -10.34 21.60 15.25
N ARG A 173 -10.37 20.47 14.53
CA ARG A 173 -9.17 19.68 14.25
C ARG A 173 -8.10 20.45 13.48
N TYR A 174 -8.49 21.28 12.52
CA TYR A 174 -7.58 21.99 11.63
C TYR A 174 -7.34 23.45 11.98
N LYS A 175 -8.07 24.02 12.95
CA LYS A 175 -8.02 25.45 13.30
C LYS A 175 -6.60 25.98 13.50
N ASP A 176 -5.79 25.25 14.28
CA ASP A 176 -4.41 25.67 14.62
C ASP A 176 -3.46 24.47 14.43
N SER A 177 -3.72 23.63 13.43
CA SER A 177 -2.93 22.43 13.20
C SER A 177 -1.57 22.77 12.60
N PRO A 178 -0.45 22.54 13.31
CA PRO A 178 0.88 22.79 12.78
C PRO A 178 1.25 21.83 11.62
N ALA A 179 0.52 20.74 11.46
CA ALA A 179 0.71 19.79 10.36
C ALA A 179 -0.02 20.21 9.08
N GLY A 180 -0.83 21.27 9.13
CA GLY A 180 -1.66 21.71 8.01
C GLY A 180 -2.87 20.79 7.74
N ILE A 181 -3.52 21.02 6.61
CA ILE A 181 -4.65 20.22 6.15
C ILE A 181 -4.14 18.92 5.51
N HIS A 182 -4.92 17.85 5.59
CA HIS A 182 -4.57 16.59 4.96
C HIS A 182 -4.97 16.58 3.48
N THR A 183 -4.13 15.93 2.68
CA THR A 183 -4.50 15.43 1.36
C THR A 183 -5.03 14.01 1.51
N MET A 184 -6.18 13.74 0.94
CA MET A 184 -6.73 12.40 0.77
C MET A 184 -6.10 11.77 -0.47
N TYR A 185 -5.56 10.56 -0.32
CA TYR A 185 -5.11 9.72 -1.42
C TYR A 185 -5.97 8.47 -1.44
N ILE A 186 -6.50 8.12 -2.62
CA ILE A 186 -7.20 6.86 -2.84
C ILE A 186 -6.37 6.04 -3.82
N GLY A 187 -5.93 4.86 -3.40
CA GLY A 187 -5.15 3.94 -4.22
C GLY A 187 -5.93 2.66 -4.51
N GLU A 188 -5.83 2.17 -5.77
CA GLU A 188 -6.19 0.79 -6.11
C GLU A 188 -5.21 -0.14 -5.41
N VAL A 189 -5.69 -1.12 -4.68
CA VAL A 189 -4.84 -2.19 -4.15
C VAL A 189 -4.41 -3.09 -5.30
N THR A 190 -3.12 -3.03 -5.65
CA THR A 190 -2.55 -3.79 -6.77
C THR A 190 -1.95 -5.10 -6.33
N ASN A 191 -1.37 -5.12 -5.14
CA ASN A 191 -0.77 -6.31 -4.55
C ASN A 191 -0.88 -6.27 -3.03
N ALA A 192 -0.89 -7.45 -2.42
CA ALA A 192 -0.76 -7.59 -0.97
C ALA A 192 0.03 -8.86 -0.64
N TRP A 193 0.78 -8.79 0.47
CA TRP A 193 1.60 -9.89 0.97
C TRP A 193 1.49 -9.96 2.49
N LYS A 194 1.49 -11.19 3.01
CA LYS A 194 1.54 -11.47 4.44
C LYS A 194 2.79 -12.28 4.75
N LYS A 195 3.43 -11.98 5.88
CA LYS A 195 4.61 -12.71 6.35
C LYS A 195 4.23 -14.16 6.68
N LEU A 196 5.13 -15.08 6.36
CA LEU A 196 5.00 -16.52 6.61
C LEU A 196 5.27 -16.86 8.08
#